data_8c4676bb6c911883dc33fbc1e1544cb1
#
_entry.id   8c4676bb6c911883dc33fbc1e1544cb1
#
_cell.length_a   1.000
_cell.length_b   1.000
_cell.length_c   1.000
_cell.angle_alpha   90.00
_cell.angle_beta   90.00
_cell.angle_gamma   90.00
#
_symmetry.space_group_name_H-M   'P 1'
#
loop_
_entity.id
_entity.type
_entity.pdbx_description
1 polymer ?
#
loop_
_entity_poly.entity_id
_entity_poly.type
_entity_poly.pdbx_seq_one_letter_code
_entity_poly.pdbx_strand_id
1 'polypeptide(L)'
;EARYLDSIGDDEIIAGITYDSAKDKELNKGLDLKGGINVILQISVRDILSGLANDSQDPAFRKAIAEADKAQTDSQENYVDLFFEAFNNIPNAKLASPDVFANKALSSEINFNMSNEEVEPIIRQKIDESITSAFEVLRKRIDKFGVTQPNIQRLGNSGRILVELPGAKDISRVKNLLQSTAQLEFWHTYKGNELGGFLVQANNRLAEMKKSEEVTSEEEIDSAATSGDNEIDDLLADAEDSTSVETGNNPLFDLMASPGFQGGPVLANFNVQDTAQVMDYLQMPQVRSLLPSEMRYAKFVWGVADEDTETAALYALKGNRNMEPPLSGGVITDAQQTYDQLGRIAVSMQMDGTGAKIWETMTGKASAEQSQIAIVLDNIVYSAPGVSTGAIAGGRSEITGDFTITEGQDLANVLRAGKLPASADIIQSEVVGPSLGQEAIDSGIMSFGIALILVLLWMILYYGKAGVYADIALIVNILFIFGILAGLGAVLTLPGIAGIVLTIGMSVDANVLIFERIKEELAKGKAQKEAIADGFKNALSSILDANITTGLTGLILFLLGTGPIKGFA
;
A
#
# COMPACT_ATOMS: atom_id res chain seq x y z
N GLU A 1 -33.19 3.87 -3.89
CA GLU A 1 -33.23 2.99 -2.70
C GLU A 1 -32.30 3.53 -1.60
N ALA A 2 -31.02 3.80 -1.84
CA ALA A 2 -30.09 4.33 -0.82
C ALA A 2 -30.58 5.63 -0.16
N ARG A 3 -31.06 6.60 -0.96
CA ARG A 3 -31.64 7.87 -0.43
C ARG A 3 -32.88 7.67 0.42
N TYR A 4 -33.66 6.65 0.12
CA TYR A 4 -34.86 6.32 0.93
C TYR A 4 -34.41 5.70 2.26
N LEU A 5 -33.47 4.79 2.23
CA LEU A 5 -32.93 4.16 3.44
C LEU A 5 -32.22 5.18 4.35
N ASP A 6 -31.46 6.12 3.79
CA ASP A 6 -30.87 7.23 4.56
C ASP A 6 -31.93 8.14 5.20
N SER A 7 -33.11 8.30 4.57
CA SER A 7 -34.21 9.13 5.12
C SER A 7 -34.94 8.49 6.29
N ILE A 8 -34.85 7.17 6.46
CA ILE A 8 -35.49 6.41 7.56
C ILE A 8 -34.49 5.93 8.61
N GLY A 9 -33.25 6.41 8.57
CA GLY A 9 -32.19 5.99 9.46
C GLY A 9 -32.55 6.08 10.94
N ASP A 10 -33.17 7.18 11.33
CA ASP A 10 -33.60 7.45 12.70
C ASP A 10 -35.00 6.88 13.04
N ASP A 11 -35.71 6.30 12.07
CA ASP A 11 -37.04 5.74 12.30
C ASP A 11 -36.97 4.41 13.07
N GLU A 12 -37.85 4.27 14.07
CA GLU A 12 -37.98 3.02 14.83
C GLU A 12 -38.57 1.91 13.97
N ILE A 13 -37.86 0.79 13.82
CA ILE A 13 -38.33 -0.38 13.09
C ILE A 13 -39.07 -1.34 14.01
N ILE A 14 -38.47 -1.73 15.15
CA ILE A 14 -38.99 -2.70 16.11
C ILE A 14 -38.53 -2.33 17.53
N ALA A 15 -39.47 -2.20 18.47
CA ALA A 15 -39.19 -2.13 19.92
C ALA A 15 -38.11 -1.10 20.33
N GLY A 16 -38.15 0.09 19.75
CA GLY A 16 -37.19 1.17 20.08
C GLY A 16 -35.83 1.05 19.38
N ILE A 17 -35.68 0.16 18.40
CA ILE A 17 -34.45 0.02 17.59
C ILE A 17 -34.66 0.78 16.29
N THR A 18 -33.80 1.76 16.03
CA THR A 18 -33.76 2.52 14.75
C THR A 18 -33.15 1.69 13.63
N TYR A 19 -33.44 2.06 12.37
CA TYR A 19 -32.87 1.39 11.20
C TYR A 19 -31.34 1.42 11.23
N ASP A 20 -30.72 2.56 11.53
CA ASP A 20 -29.27 2.69 11.58
C ASP A 20 -28.67 1.82 12.68
N SER A 21 -29.29 1.77 13.86
CA SER A 21 -28.84 0.88 14.94
C SER A 21 -28.95 -0.61 14.61
N ALA A 22 -29.97 -1.00 13.81
CA ALA A 22 -30.11 -2.37 13.33
C ALA A 22 -29.10 -2.70 12.23
N LYS A 23 -28.83 -1.74 11.34
CA LYS A 23 -27.85 -1.87 10.26
C LYS A 23 -26.41 -1.97 10.78
N ASP A 24 -26.07 -1.22 11.82
CA ASP A 24 -24.77 -1.30 12.49
C ASP A 24 -24.51 -2.68 13.12
N LYS A 25 -25.59 -3.42 13.42
CA LYS A 25 -25.55 -4.79 13.96
C LYS A 25 -25.82 -5.87 12.91
N GLU A 26 -25.89 -5.50 11.63
CA GLU A 26 -26.00 -6.46 10.54
C GLU A 26 -24.77 -7.39 10.52
N LEU A 27 -25.02 -8.67 10.19
CA LEU A 27 -23.93 -9.62 9.98
C LEU A 27 -23.02 -9.15 8.85
N ASN A 28 -21.75 -8.97 9.16
CA ASN A 28 -20.77 -8.53 8.20
C ASN A 28 -20.45 -9.64 7.21
N LYS A 29 -20.42 -9.28 5.92
CA LYS A 29 -20.10 -10.22 4.84
C LYS A 29 -18.61 -10.13 4.51
N GLY A 30 -17.91 -11.27 4.51
CA GLY A 30 -16.51 -11.37 4.13
C GLY A 30 -16.25 -11.11 2.65
N LEU A 31 -14.99 -11.14 2.28
CA LEU A 31 -14.51 -10.94 0.90
C LEU A 31 -15.19 -11.88 -0.09
N ASP A 32 -15.33 -13.16 0.29
CA ASP A 32 -15.93 -14.22 -0.52
C ASP A 32 -17.40 -13.94 -0.88
N LEU A 33 -18.11 -13.20 -0.03
CA LEU A 33 -19.54 -12.93 -0.17
C LEU A 33 -19.85 -11.54 -0.73
N LYS A 34 -19.00 -10.55 -0.47
CA LYS A 34 -19.22 -9.15 -0.89
C LYS A 34 -18.41 -8.78 -2.12
N GLY A 35 -17.43 -9.64 -2.49
CA GLY A 35 -16.39 -9.32 -3.44
C GLY A 35 -15.39 -8.32 -2.84
N GLY A 36 -14.39 -7.91 -3.62
CA GLY A 36 -13.37 -6.97 -3.20
C GLY A 36 -11.97 -7.45 -3.55
N ILE A 37 -10.97 -7.02 -2.77
CA ILE A 37 -9.56 -7.37 -3.00
C ILE A 37 -8.89 -7.91 -1.74
N ASN A 38 -8.07 -8.94 -1.95
CA ASN A 38 -7.10 -9.46 -0.98
C ASN A 38 -5.70 -9.13 -1.50
N VAL A 39 -4.89 -8.49 -0.67
CA VAL A 39 -3.53 -8.07 -1.02
C VAL A 39 -2.56 -8.51 0.07
N ILE A 40 -1.44 -9.12 -0.33
CA ILE A 40 -0.30 -9.33 0.55
C ILE A 40 0.76 -8.30 0.17
N LEU A 41 1.06 -7.42 1.12
CA LEU A 41 2.11 -6.42 1.04
C LEU A 41 3.40 -6.96 1.68
N GLN A 42 4.53 -6.64 1.09
CA GLN A 42 5.85 -6.82 1.68
C GLN A 42 6.44 -5.44 1.97
N ILE A 43 6.72 -5.17 3.24
CA ILE A 43 7.46 -3.96 3.62
C ILE A 43 8.94 -4.18 3.27
N SER A 44 9.52 -3.22 2.58
CA SER A 44 10.92 -3.28 2.14
C SER A 44 11.87 -3.16 3.33
N VAL A 45 12.39 -4.29 3.80
CA VAL A 45 13.42 -4.32 4.86
C VAL A 45 14.71 -3.67 4.36
N ARG A 46 14.99 -3.74 3.06
CA ARG A 46 16.10 -3.04 2.43
C ARG A 46 16.03 -1.54 2.66
N ASP A 47 14.86 -0.93 2.43
CA ASP A 47 14.66 0.51 2.62
C ASP A 47 14.75 0.89 4.09
N ILE A 48 14.25 0.02 5.00
CA ILE A 48 14.41 0.22 6.44
C ILE A 48 15.89 0.25 6.81
N LEU A 49 16.68 -0.73 6.37
CA LEU A 49 18.13 -0.79 6.63
C LEU A 49 18.85 0.43 6.05
N SER A 50 18.52 0.83 4.82
CA SER A 50 19.09 2.02 4.17
C SER A 50 18.74 3.30 4.96
N GLY A 51 17.50 3.45 5.38
CA GLY A 51 17.05 4.57 6.20
C GLY A 51 17.69 4.62 7.58
N LEU A 52 17.84 3.46 8.27
CA LEU A 52 18.56 3.38 9.56
C LEU A 52 20.05 3.72 9.42
N ALA A 53 20.64 3.39 8.27
CA ALA A 53 22.03 3.74 7.93
C ALA A 53 22.16 5.16 7.32
N ASN A 54 21.09 5.95 7.27
CA ASN A 54 21.03 7.28 6.67
C ASN A 54 21.55 7.28 5.23
N ASP A 55 21.06 6.36 4.40
CA ASP A 55 21.46 6.14 3.01
C ASP A 55 22.99 6.03 2.82
N SER A 56 23.59 5.23 3.67
CA SER A 56 25.03 5.02 3.75
C SER A 56 25.68 4.75 2.39
N GLN A 57 26.79 5.45 2.13
CA GLN A 57 27.65 5.23 0.97
C GLN A 57 28.82 4.30 1.28
N ASP A 58 28.87 3.70 2.47
CA ASP A 58 29.90 2.77 2.87
C ASP A 58 29.98 1.57 1.92
N PRO A 59 31.15 1.25 1.35
CA PRO A 59 31.28 0.17 0.38
C PRO A 59 30.89 -1.20 0.92
N ALA A 60 31.14 -1.49 2.22
CA ALA A 60 30.78 -2.75 2.83
C ALA A 60 29.27 -2.87 2.99
N PHE A 61 28.60 -1.79 3.46
CA PHE A 61 27.16 -1.73 3.57
C PHE A 61 26.47 -1.94 2.21
N ARG A 62 26.89 -1.21 1.17
CA ARG A 62 26.34 -1.33 -0.18
C ARG A 62 26.56 -2.72 -0.79
N LYS A 63 27.74 -3.31 -0.55
CA LYS A 63 28.03 -4.66 -1.00
C LYS A 63 27.14 -5.68 -0.31
N ALA A 64 26.94 -5.57 1.01
CA ALA A 64 26.05 -6.45 1.76
C ALA A 64 24.59 -6.36 1.29
N ILE A 65 24.08 -5.14 1.03
CA ILE A 65 22.75 -4.93 0.44
C ILE A 65 22.65 -5.63 -0.93
N ALA A 66 23.63 -5.43 -1.82
CA ALA A 66 23.62 -6.03 -3.15
C ALA A 66 23.72 -7.56 -3.14
N GLU A 67 24.46 -8.14 -2.18
CA GLU A 67 24.54 -9.59 -1.99
C GLU A 67 23.24 -10.15 -1.40
N ALA A 68 22.62 -9.45 -0.43
CA ALA A 68 21.32 -9.82 0.12
C ALA A 68 20.21 -9.78 -0.94
N ASP A 69 20.20 -8.74 -1.80
CA ASP A 69 19.25 -8.62 -2.93
C ASP A 69 19.35 -9.83 -3.88
N LYS A 70 20.57 -10.29 -4.18
CA LYS A 70 20.79 -11.47 -5.02
C LYS A 70 20.35 -12.75 -4.32
N ALA A 71 20.72 -12.92 -3.06
CA ALA A 71 20.38 -14.10 -2.28
C ALA A 71 18.87 -14.24 -2.07
N GLN A 72 18.13 -13.13 -1.94
CA GLN A 72 16.68 -13.14 -1.79
C GLN A 72 15.94 -13.72 -3.01
N THR A 73 16.54 -13.62 -4.21
CA THR A 73 15.95 -14.18 -5.43
C THR A 73 15.88 -15.71 -5.38
N ASP A 74 16.84 -16.35 -4.73
CA ASP A 74 17.01 -17.80 -4.70
C ASP A 74 16.69 -18.44 -3.32
N SER A 75 16.46 -17.62 -2.27
CA SER A 75 16.20 -18.09 -0.90
C SER A 75 14.82 -17.68 -0.39
N GLN A 76 14.27 -18.50 0.50
CA GLN A 76 13.05 -18.18 1.27
C GLN A 76 13.37 -17.60 2.67
N GLU A 77 14.61 -17.33 2.96
CA GLU A 77 15.05 -16.74 4.23
C GLU A 77 14.64 -15.27 4.35
N ASN A 78 14.60 -14.78 5.58
CA ASN A 78 14.27 -13.38 5.80
C ASN A 78 15.40 -12.47 5.31
N TYR A 79 15.05 -11.38 4.65
CA TYR A 79 16.03 -10.42 4.13
C TYR A 79 17.03 -9.92 5.18
N VAL A 80 16.57 -9.78 6.43
CA VAL A 80 17.43 -9.38 7.56
C VAL A 80 18.57 -10.37 7.79
N ASP A 81 18.27 -11.66 7.73
CA ASP A 81 19.24 -12.73 7.94
C ASP A 81 20.27 -12.75 6.80
N LEU A 82 19.80 -12.66 5.55
CA LEU A 82 20.63 -12.57 4.36
C LEU A 82 21.57 -11.34 4.40
N PHE A 83 21.06 -10.19 4.87
CA PHE A 83 21.89 -8.99 5.00
C PHE A 83 22.99 -9.15 6.04
N PHE A 84 22.68 -9.65 7.24
CA PHE A 84 23.69 -9.83 8.28
C PHE A 84 24.72 -10.91 7.90
N GLU A 85 24.29 -11.98 7.26
CA GLU A 85 25.21 -12.99 6.73
C GLU A 85 26.16 -12.38 5.69
N ALA A 86 25.63 -11.66 4.72
CA ALA A 86 26.43 -10.98 3.70
C ALA A 86 27.40 -9.95 4.31
N PHE A 87 26.94 -9.17 5.29
CA PHE A 87 27.77 -8.15 5.94
C PHE A 87 28.90 -8.77 6.78
N ASN A 88 28.63 -9.83 7.53
CA ASN A 88 29.62 -10.52 8.36
C ASN A 88 30.67 -11.27 7.54
N ASN A 89 30.36 -11.62 6.29
CA ASN A 89 31.32 -12.23 5.36
C ASN A 89 32.31 -11.21 4.75
N ILE A 90 32.13 -9.90 4.96
CA ILE A 90 33.02 -8.87 4.47
C ILE A 90 34.17 -8.63 5.50
N PRO A 91 35.42 -8.83 5.14
CA PRO A 91 36.54 -8.65 6.06
C PRO A 91 36.60 -7.22 6.62
N ASN A 92 36.79 -7.09 7.94
CA ASN A 92 36.89 -5.82 8.66
C ASN A 92 35.67 -4.89 8.58
N ALA A 93 34.52 -5.35 8.11
CA ALA A 93 33.27 -4.58 8.10
C ALA A 93 32.73 -4.43 9.52
N LYS A 94 32.35 -3.21 9.89
CA LYS A 94 31.83 -2.85 11.21
C LYS A 94 30.45 -2.23 11.10
N LEU A 95 29.42 -2.89 11.68
CA LEU A 95 28.07 -2.33 11.79
C LEU A 95 28.06 -1.06 12.66
N ALA A 96 28.88 -1.02 13.72
CA ALA A 96 29.06 0.15 14.60
C ALA A 96 29.95 1.25 13.99
N SER A 97 29.95 1.41 12.66
CA SER A 97 30.61 2.53 11.98
C SER A 97 29.72 3.77 11.98
N PRO A 98 30.30 5.00 12.12
CA PRO A 98 29.55 6.26 11.92
C PRO A 98 28.86 6.36 10.57
N ASP A 99 29.48 5.77 9.54
CA ASP A 99 28.96 5.77 8.18
C ASP A 99 27.90 4.68 7.95
N VAL A 100 27.62 3.83 8.96
CA VAL A 100 26.60 2.76 8.90
C VAL A 100 25.56 2.99 9.99
N PHE A 101 25.65 2.32 11.15
CA PHE A 101 24.61 2.41 12.17
C PHE A 101 24.99 3.21 13.43
N ALA A 102 26.27 3.52 13.67
CA ALA A 102 26.66 4.41 14.76
C ALA A 102 26.51 5.89 14.38
N ASN A 103 25.45 6.22 13.64
CA ASN A 103 25.10 7.56 13.19
C ASN A 103 24.35 8.34 14.28
N LYS A 104 24.08 9.62 14.04
CA LYS A 104 23.45 10.52 15.00
C LYS A 104 22.08 10.04 15.48
N ALA A 105 21.29 9.38 14.62
CA ALA A 105 19.96 8.91 14.94
C ALA A 105 19.96 7.72 15.93
N LEU A 106 20.98 6.86 15.84
CA LEU A 106 21.12 5.67 16.68
C LEU A 106 22.18 5.82 17.78
N SER A 107 22.76 7.01 17.95
CA SER A 107 23.87 7.28 18.89
C SER A 107 23.54 7.03 20.37
N SER A 108 22.27 6.97 20.74
CA SER A 108 21.83 6.61 22.08
C SER A 108 21.88 5.11 22.36
N GLU A 109 21.86 4.27 21.34
CA GLU A 109 21.76 2.81 21.43
C GLU A 109 23.02 2.12 20.87
N ILE A 110 23.68 2.69 19.87
CA ILE A 110 24.86 2.11 19.20
C ILE A 110 26.05 3.04 19.35
N ASN A 111 27.14 2.54 19.94
CA ASN A 111 28.39 3.25 20.04
C ASN A 111 29.50 2.54 19.23
N PHE A 112 30.58 3.25 18.91
CA PHE A 112 31.67 2.78 18.03
C PHE A 112 32.44 1.57 18.54
N ASN A 113 32.31 1.21 19.82
CA ASN A 113 33.04 0.11 20.42
C ASN A 113 32.30 -1.21 20.37
N MET A 114 31.01 -1.18 19.99
CA MET A 114 30.19 -2.38 19.90
C MET A 114 30.64 -3.30 18.76
N SER A 115 30.56 -4.59 19.01
CA SER A 115 30.78 -5.63 18.00
C SER A 115 29.54 -5.75 17.08
N ASN A 116 29.71 -6.41 15.93
CA ASN A 116 28.58 -6.69 15.03
C ASN A 116 27.50 -7.52 15.73
N GLU A 117 27.89 -8.48 16.58
CA GLU A 117 26.97 -9.33 17.34
C GLU A 117 26.13 -8.55 18.36
N GLU A 118 26.66 -7.45 18.91
CA GLU A 118 25.93 -6.56 19.84
C GLU A 118 25.01 -5.59 19.09
N VAL A 119 25.35 -5.17 17.88
CA VAL A 119 24.56 -4.25 17.05
C VAL A 119 23.40 -4.95 16.37
N GLU A 120 23.59 -6.19 15.93
CA GLU A 120 22.57 -6.95 15.19
C GLU A 120 21.21 -7.01 15.90
N PRO A 121 21.10 -7.38 17.19
CA PRO A 121 19.79 -7.43 17.87
C PRO A 121 19.12 -6.06 17.96
N ILE A 122 19.89 -4.98 18.09
CA ILE A 122 19.37 -3.61 18.14
C ILE A 122 18.74 -3.26 16.78
N ILE A 123 19.43 -3.56 15.68
CA ILE A 123 18.92 -3.29 14.33
C ILE A 123 17.69 -4.17 14.03
N ARG A 124 17.69 -5.44 14.42
CA ARG A 124 16.50 -6.30 14.29
C ARG A 124 15.29 -5.74 15.03
N GLN A 125 15.48 -5.21 16.22
CA GLN A 125 14.42 -4.53 16.97
C GLN A 125 13.93 -3.29 16.22
N LYS A 126 14.83 -2.44 15.69
CA LYS A 126 14.46 -1.24 14.92
C LYS A 126 13.70 -1.58 13.64
N ILE A 127 14.03 -2.68 12.99
CA ILE A 127 13.29 -3.18 11.83
C ILE A 127 11.87 -3.58 12.23
N ASP A 128 11.70 -4.32 13.35
CA ASP A 128 10.36 -4.71 13.83
C ASP A 128 9.53 -3.51 14.27
N GLU A 129 10.13 -2.52 14.93
CA GLU A 129 9.50 -1.23 15.26
C GLU A 129 9.04 -0.49 13.99
N SER A 130 9.86 -0.49 12.93
CA SER A 130 9.52 0.13 11.64
C SER A 130 8.38 -0.61 10.93
N ILE A 131 8.39 -1.94 10.92
CA ILE A 131 7.31 -2.75 10.35
C ILE A 131 6.01 -2.53 11.14
N THR A 132 6.08 -2.42 12.46
CA THR A 132 4.92 -2.11 13.30
C THR A 132 4.37 -0.72 12.98
N SER A 133 5.24 0.27 12.83
CA SER A 133 4.84 1.62 12.41
C SER A 133 4.18 1.62 11.02
N ALA A 134 4.75 0.88 10.04
CA ALA A 134 4.15 0.72 8.72
C ALA A 134 2.74 0.10 8.79
N PHE A 135 2.57 -0.94 9.61
CA PHE A 135 1.27 -1.58 9.84
C PHE A 135 0.24 -0.58 10.38
N GLU A 136 0.59 0.23 11.37
CA GLU A 136 -0.32 1.24 11.94
C GLU A 136 -0.66 2.36 10.93
N VAL A 137 0.28 2.77 10.10
CA VAL A 137 0.03 3.75 9.03
C VAL A 137 -0.93 3.18 7.99
N LEU A 138 -0.68 1.94 7.52
CA LEU A 138 -1.56 1.25 6.57
C LEU A 138 -2.97 1.09 7.14
N ARG A 139 -3.09 0.68 8.40
CA ARG A 139 -4.37 0.58 9.10
C ARG A 139 -5.14 1.89 9.09
N LYS A 140 -4.49 3.00 9.47
CA LYS A 140 -5.12 4.33 9.45
C LYS A 140 -5.58 4.76 8.04
N ARG A 141 -4.81 4.42 7.01
CA ARG A 141 -5.19 4.70 5.61
C ARG A 141 -6.44 3.92 5.19
N ILE A 142 -6.46 2.64 5.51
CA ILE A 142 -7.55 1.73 5.16
C ILE A 142 -8.83 2.09 5.92
N ASP A 143 -8.74 2.43 7.22
CA ASP A 143 -9.90 2.87 8.03
C ASP A 143 -10.58 4.12 7.43
N LYS A 144 -9.80 4.98 6.74
CA LYS A 144 -10.31 6.20 6.08
C LYS A 144 -10.79 5.96 4.64
N PHE A 145 -10.50 4.81 4.06
CA PHE A 145 -10.89 4.49 2.68
C PHE A 145 -12.40 4.24 2.52
N GLY A 146 -13.12 4.04 3.63
CA GLY A 146 -14.58 3.87 3.63
C GLY A 146 -15.05 2.46 3.25
N VAL A 147 -14.17 1.46 3.32
CA VAL A 147 -14.53 0.05 3.19
C VAL A 147 -15.09 -0.45 4.52
N THR A 148 -16.21 -1.16 4.46
CA THR A 148 -16.80 -1.78 5.65
C THR A 148 -15.94 -2.94 6.14
N GLN A 149 -15.38 -2.81 7.33
CA GLN A 149 -14.63 -3.83 8.06
C GLN A 149 -13.45 -4.43 7.28
N PRO A 150 -12.41 -3.64 7.04
CA PRO A 150 -11.16 -4.15 6.49
C PRO A 150 -10.51 -5.11 7.49
N ASN A 151 -9.91 -6.17 6.99
CA ASN A 151 -9.08 -7.07 7.80
C ASN A 151 -7.60 -6.83 7.46
N ILE A 152 -6.80 -6.51 8.48
CA ILE A 152 -5.37 -6.27 8.32
C ILE A 152 -4.64 -7.13 9.34
N GLN A 153 -3.69 -7.93 8.88
CA GLN A 153 -2.93 -8.85 9.73
C GLN A 153 -1.46 -8.88 9.32
N ARG A 154 -0.56 -8.89 10.31
CA ARG A 154 0.86 -9.22 10.08
C ARG A 154 1.02 -10.72 9.89
N LEU A 155 1.73 -11.13 8.85
CA LEU A 155 2.05 -12.54 8.57
C LEU A 155 3.43 -12.89 9.11
N GLY A 156 3.50 -13.24 10.38
CA GLY A 156 4.75 -13.56 11.08
C GLY A 156 5.70 -12.35 11.19
N ASN A 157 7.01 -12.60 11.23
CA ASN A 157 8.05 -11.57 11.37
C ASN A 157 8.74 -11.20 10.04
N SER A 158 8.17 -11.64 8.91
CA SER A 158 8.77 -11.45 7.58
C SER A 158 8.53 -10.06 6.96
N GLY A 159 7.86 -9.15 7.66
CA GLY A 159 7.43 -7.86 7.10
C GLY A 159 6.26 -7.95 6.13
N ARG A 160 5.58 -9.09 6.06
CA ARG A 160 4.38 -9.28 5.23
C ARG A 160 3.13 -8.85 5.99
N ILE A 161 2.24 -8.16 5.27
CA ILE A 161 0.97 -7.67 5.79
C ILE A 161 -0.13 -8.12 4.84
N LEU A 162 -1.08 -8.88 5.37
CA LEU A 162 -2.31 -9.25 4.67
C LEU A 162 -3.32 -8.13 4.84
N VAL A 163 -3.93 -7.71 3.74
CA VAL A 163 -4.98 -6.70 3.69
C VAL A 163 -6.16 -7.25 2.89
N GLU A 164 -7.30 -7.39 3.53
CA GLU A 164 -8.54 -7.80 2.89
C GLU A 164 -9.55 -6.65 2.95
N LEU A 165 -10.04 -6.23 1.79
CA LEU A 165 -10.96 -5.11 1.64
C LEU A 165 -12.27 -5.56 0.99
N PRO A 166 -13.23 -6.06 1.79
CA PRO A 166 -14.52 -6.49 1.28
C PRO A 166 -15.31 -5.30 0.70
N GLY A 167 -15.87 -5.48 -0.50
CA GLY A 167 -16.68 -4.48 -1.16
C GLY A 167 -15.91 -3.33 -1.82
N ALA A 168 -14.57 -3.38 -1.87
CA ALA A 168 -13.78 -2.43 -2.63
C ALA A 168 -14.06 -2.57 -4.13
N LYS A 169 -14.48 -1.47 -4.78
CA LYS A 169 -14.85 -1.45 -6.20
C LYS A 169 -13.69 -1.03 -7.10
N ASP A 170 -12.92 -0.05 -6.65
CA ASP A 170 -11.79 0.50 -7.39
C ASP A 170 -10.49 -0.10 -6.88
N ILE A 171 -10.04 -1.13 -7.59
CA ILE A 171 -8.87 -1.92 -7.23
C ILE A 171 -7.58 -1.13 -7.46
N SER A 172 -7.52 -0.34 -8.54
CA SER A 172 -6.35 0.47 -8.87
C SER A 172 -6.10 1.54 -7.81
N ARG A 173 -7.16 2.21 -7.38
CA ARG A 173 -7.11 3.19 -6.28
C ARG A 173 -6.64 2.57 -4.97
N VAL A 174 -7.14 1.36 -4.63
CA VAL A 174 -6.68 0.61 -3.44
C VAL A 174 -5.19 0.32 -3.52
N LYS A 175 -4.72 -0.22 -4.64
CA LYS A 175 -3.31 -0.55 -4.82
C LYS A 175 -2.42 0.69 -4.68
N ASN A 176 -2.78 1.79 -5.33
CA ASN A 176 -2.05 3.05 -5.23
C ASN A 176 -1.99 3.57 -3.77
N LEU A 177 -3.12 3.53 -3.06
CA LEU A 177 -3.17 3.94 -1.65
C LEU A 177 -2.27 3.10 -0.74
N LEU A 178 -2.20 1.79 -0.98
CA LEU A 178 -1.41 0.87 -0.19
C LEU A 178 0.10 0.98 -0.48
N GLN A 179 0.48 1.23 -1.74
CA GLN A 179 1.88 1.31 -2.17
C GLN A 179 2.49 2.70 -1.97
N SER A 180 1.68 3.76 -1.98
CA SER A 180 2.18 5.13 -1.77
C SER A 180 2.93 5.25 -0.46
N THR A 181 4.18 5.71 -0.51
CA THR A 181 4.98 5.95 0.72
C THR A 181 4.49 7.19 1.46
N ALA A 182 3.74 8.06 0.78
CA ALA A 182 3.29 9.36 1.28
C ALA A 182 4.45 10.24 1.77
N GLN A 183 5.56 10.15 1.08
CA GLN A 183 6.70 11.00 1.38
C GLN A 183 6.47 12.40 0.84
N LEU A 184 5.81 13.23 1.65
CA LEU A 184 5.60 14.63 1.32
C LEU A 184 6.86 15.43 1.63
N GLU A 185 7.29 16.23 0.68
CA GLU A 185 8.48 17.07 0.74
C GLU A 185 8.17 18.46 0.19
N PHE A 186 8.75 19.48 0.81
CA PHE A 186 8.66 20.87 0.35
C PHE A 186 10.04 21.37 -0.05
N TRP A 187 10.17 21.80 -1.31
CA TRP A 187 11.43 22.24 -1.88
C TRP A 187 11.32 23.59 -2.55
N HIS A 188 12.34 24.43 -2.42
CA HIS A 188 12.46 25.58 -3.31
C HIS A 188 12.78 25.10 -4.73
N THR A 189 12.21 25.74 -5.75
CA THR A 189 12.50 25.42 -7.16
C THR A 189 13.53 26.39 -7.74
N TYR A 190 14.24 25.93 -8.77
CA TYR A 190 14.90 26.82 -9.71
C TYR A 190 13.88 27.31 -10.74
N LYS A 191 14.11 28.49 -11.32
CA LYS A 191 13.31 29.01 -12.42
C LYS A 191 13.84 28.51 -13.76
N GLY A 192 12.98 28.43 -14.78
CA GLY A 192 13.37 27.98 -16.11
C GLY A 192 14.53 28.78 -16.73
N ASN A 193 14.60 30.10 -16.47
CA ASN A 193 15.69 30.94 -16.95
C ASN A 193 17.04 30.67 -16.26
N GLU A 194 17.04 30.17 -15.02
CA GLU A 194 18.28 29.85 -14.28
C GLU A 194 18.99 28.62 -14.85
N LEU A 195 18.24 27.65 -15.41
CA LEU A 195 18.76 26.40 -15.91
C LEU A 195 18.66 26.23 -17.46
N GLY A 196 18.12 27.22 -18.17
CA GLY A 196 18.02 27.17 -19.64
C GLY A 196 19.39 27.00 -20.31
N GLY A 197 20.42 27.71 -19.83
CA GLY A 197 21.79 27.56 -20.32
C GLY A 197 22.39 26.16 -20.08
N PHE A 198 22.06 25.54 -18.96
CA PHE A 198 22.45 24.17 -18.66
C PHE A 198 21.78 23.17 -19.63
N LEU A 199 20.49 23.31 -19.91
CA LEU A 199 19.80 22.40 -20.84
C LEU A 199 20.38 22.46 -22.27
N VAL A 200 20.78 23.67 -22.72
CA VAL A 200 21.47 23.82 -24.01
C VAL A 200 22.84 23.14 -24.01
N GLN A 201 23.63 23.33 -22.96
CA GLN A 201 24.93 22.67 -22.84
C GLN A 201 24.79 21.13 -22.72
N ALA A 202 23.77 20.67 -21.98
CA ALA A 202 23.46 19.24 -21.85
C ALA A 202 23.12 18.63 -23.21
N ASN A 203 22.25 19.28 -23.99
CA ASN A 203 21.89 18.83 -25.33
C ASN A 203 23.12 18.72 -26.25
N ASN A 204 23.96 19.75 -26.26
CA ASN A 204 25.18 19.75 -27.09
C ASN A 204 26.14 18.64 -26.65
N ARG A 205 26.32 18.42 -25.35
CA ARG A 205 27.19 17.35 -24.85
C ARG A 205 26.67 15.96 -25.21
N LEU A 206 25.35 15.75 -25.12
CA LEU A 206 24.71 14.50 -25.54
C LEU A 206 24.87 14.26 -27.06
N ALA A 207 24.75 15.31 -27.88
CA ALA A 207 24.99 15.22 -29.32
C ALA A 207 26.44 14.81 -29.66
N GLU A 208 27.42 15.39 -28.94
CA GLU A 208 28.83 15.01 -29.08
C GLU A 208 29.07 13.54 -28.69
N MET A 209 28.44 13.07 -27.60
CA MET A 209 28.61 11.69 -27.14
C MET A 209 28.01 10.70 -28.13
N LYS A 210 26.81 10.94 -28.65
CA LYS A 210 26.21 10.10 -29.70
C LYS A 210 27.05 10.05 -30.96
N LYS A 211 27.56 11.19 -31.41
CA LYS A 211 28.44 11.24 -32.59
C LYS A 211 29.74 10.46 -32.42
N SER A 212 30.31 10.44 -31.19
CA SER A 212 31.50 9.63 -30.89
C SER A 212 31.20 8.13 -30.80
N GLU A 213 30.00 7.73 -30.39
CA GLU A 213 29.55 6.32 -30.38
C GLU A 213 29.29 5.79 -31.81
N GLU A 214 28.73 6.61 -32.70
CA GLU A 214 28.54 6.27 -34.12
C GLU A 214 29.86 6.08 -34.84
N VAL A 215 30.85 6.96 -34.61
CA VAL A 215 32.19 6.82 -35.21
C VAL A 215 32.94 5.57 -34.71
N THR A 216 32.75 5.20 -33.46
CA THR A 216 33.38 3.99 -32.89
C THR A 216 32.73 2.70 -33.43
N SER A 217 31.45 2.72 -33.74
CA SER A 217 30.75 1.59 -34.34
C SER A 217 31.01 1.42 -35.83
N GLU A 218 31.36 2.48 -36.57
CA GLU A 218 31.78 2.40 -37.96
C GLU A 218 33.22 1.89 -38.09
N GLU A 219 34.15 2.20 -37.16
CA GLU A 219 35.52 1.67 -37.17
C GLU A 219 35.63 0.17 -36.82
N GLU A 220 34.67 -0.42 -36.10
CA GLU A 220 34.66 -1.88 -35.86
C GLU A 220 34.10 -2.70 -37.03
N ILE A 221 33.43 -2.08 -38.03
CA ILE A 221 32.87 -2.78 -39.21
C ILE A 221 33.85 -2.76 -40.40
N ASP A 222 34.83 -1.85 -40.45
CA ASP A 222 35.68 -1.65 -41.62
C ASP A 222 37.02 -2.42 -41.57
N SER A 223 37.19 -3.36 -40.65
CA SER A 223 38.39 -4.22 -40.64
C SER A 223 38.21 -5.60 -41.30
N ALA A 224 37.18 -5.80 -42.11
CA ALA A 224 36.91 -7.07 -42.81
C ALA A 224 36.42 -6.93 -44.25
N ALA A 225 37.06 -6.10 -45.12
CA ALA A 225 36.96 -6.32 -46.57
C ALA A 225 38.02 -5.55 -47.32
N THR A 226 38.87 -6.33 -47.91
CA THR A 226 40.01 -5.99 -48.79
C THR A 226 39.54 -5.53 -50.17
N SER A 227 40.21 -4.47 -50.67
CA SER A 227 40.59 -4.18 -52.05
C SER A 227 39.61 -4.24 -53.20
N GLY A 228 39.50 -3.13 -53.90
CA GLY A 228 39.06 -3.06 -55.30
C GLY A 228 38.81 -1.63 -55.77
N ASP A 229 39.82 -1.11 -56.51
CA ASP A 229 39.82 0.10 -57.30
C ASP A 229 38.48 0.56 -57.84
N ASN A 230 38.20 1.87 -57.76
CA ASN A 230 38.07 2.70 -58.98
C ASN A 230 37.95 4.18 -58.61
N GLU A 231 38.83 4.93 -59.31
CA GLU A 231 38.91 6.38 -59.38
C GLU A 231 37.66 7.01 -60.03
N ILE A 232 37.51 8.29 -59.72
CA ILE A 232 36.88 9.34 -60.51
C ILE A 232 35.36 9.46 -60.38
N ASP A 233 34.91 10.43 -59.62
CA ASP A 233 34.32 11.66 -60.20
C ASP A 233 34.31 12.77 -59.16
N ASP A 234 35.40 13.52 -59.23
CA ASP A 234 35.49 14.86 -58.67
C ASP A 234 34.91 15.85 -59.72
N LEU A 235 34.39 16.95 -59.21
CA LEU A 235 34.00 18.14 -59.97
C LEU A 235 32.60 18.15 -60.58
N LEU A 236 31.74 18.79 -59.84
CA LEU A 236 30.99 19.96 -60.27
C LEU A 236 29.89 20.27 -59.27
N ALA A 237 30.30 21.22 -58.38
CA ALA A 237 29.31 22.00 -57.89
C ALA A 237 29.40 23.40 -57.97
N ASP A 238 28.75 24.19 -58.29
CA ASP A 238 28.65 25.57 -57.86
C ASP A 238 27.19 25.92 -57.58
N ALA A 239 27.06 26.53 -56.42
CA ALA A 239 26.06 27.52 -56.05
C ALA A 239 24.58 27.23 -56.37
N GLU A 240 23.81 27.09 -55.28
CA GLU A 240 22.80 28.11 -54.95
C GLU A 240 22.17 27.77 -53.59
N ASP A 241 22.43 28.66 -52.69
CA ASP A 241 21.57 29.17 -51.62
C ASP A 241 20.29 28.36 -51.35
N SER A 242 20.37 27.53 -50.33
CA SER A 242 19.21 27.11 -49.57
C SER A 242 19.68 26.82 -48.18
N THR A 243 19.22 27.57 -47.22
CA THR A 243 19.24 27.30 -45.80
C THR A 243 18.79 25.85 -45.51
N SER A 244 19.69 24.89 -45.63
CA SER A 244 19.56 23.62 -44.96
C SER A 244 19.80 23.90 -43.48
N VAL A 245 18.71 24.01 -42.75
CA VAL A 245 18.74 23.72 -41.31
C VAL A 245 19.36 22.35 -41.23
N GLU A 246 20.66 22.28 -40.87
CA GLU A 246 21.23 21.05 -40.36
C GLU A 246 20.26 20.55 -39.33
N THR A 247 19.60 19.45 -39.55
CA THR A 247 18.91 18.66 -38.53
C THR A 247 20.00 18.16 -37.62
N GLY A 248 20.52 19.08 -36.79
CA GLY A 248 21.47 18.78 -35.73
C GLY A 248 20.78 17.78 -34.84
N ASN A 249 21.42 16.66 -34.62
CA ASN A 249 21.01 15.67 -33.63
C ASN A 249 20.89 16.39 -32.27
N ASN A 250 19.67 16.70 -31.83
CA ASN A 250 19.36 17.41 -30.60
C ASN A 250 18.74 16.42 -29.57
N PRO A 251 19.54 15.48 -29.00
CA PRO A 251 19.02 14.33 -28.30
C PRO A 251 18.06 14.65 -27.14
N LEU A 252 18.22 15.82 -26.53
CA LEU A 252 17.34 16.27 -25.44
C LEU A 252 16.16 17.10 -25.96
N PHE A 253 16.41 17.99 -26.93
CA PHE A 253 15.36 18.88 -27.43
C PHE A 253 14.40 18.20 -28.39
N ASP A 254 14.83 17.17 -29.11
CA ASP A 254 13.95 16.36 -29.97
C ASP A 254 12.88 15.59 -29.15
N LEU A 255 13.14 15.33 -27.86
CA LEU A 255 12.19 14.71 -26.92
C LEU A 255 11.28 15.73 -26.23
N MET A 256 11.55 17.04 -26.36
CA MET A 256 10.81 18.09 -25.68
C MET A 256 9.48 18.37 -26.40
N ALA A 257 8.36 18.17 -25.70
CA ALA A 257 7.04 18.49 -26.24
C ALA A 257 6.80 20.02 -26.28
N SER A 258 7.20 20.74 -25.22
CA SER A 258 7.13 22.20 -25.18
C SER A 258 8.10 22.79 -24.14
N PRO A 259 8.66 24.00 -24.41
CA PRO A 259 9.48 24.69 -23.42
C PRO A 259 8.63 25.20 -22.25
N GLY A 260 9.22 25.24 -21.06
CA GLY A 260 8.59 25.84 -19.88
C GLY A 260 8.60 27.39 -19.95
N PHE A 261 7.75 28.02 -19.11
CA PHE A 261 7.77 29.45 -18.95
C PHE A 261 9.04 29.92 -18.21
N GLN A 262 9.81 30.82 -18.80
CA GLN A 262 11.12 31.22 -18.27
C GLN A 262 11.12 31.76 -16.84
N GLY A 263 10.05 32.38 -16.40
CA GLY A 263 9.86 32.89 -15.03
C GLY A 263 9.22 31.87 -14.07
N GLY A 264 8.77 30.73 -14.59
CA GLY A 264 8.10 29.66 -13.84
C GLY A 264 9.06 28.58 -13.34
N PRO A 265 8.54 27.62 -12.55
CA PRO A 265 9.31 26.52 -12.00
C PRO A 265 9.49 25.34 -12.98
N VAL A 266 8.70 25.30 -14.06
CA VAL A 266 8.76 24.26 -15.08
C VAL A 266 9.89 24.55 -16.05
N LEU A 267 10.82 23.63 -16.23
CA LEU A 267 11.93 23.76 -17.17
C LEU A 267 11.45 23.49 -18.61
N ALA A 268 10.75 22.40 -18.81
CA ALA A 268 10.16 21.97 -20.07
C ALA A 268 9.13 20.87 -19.81
N ASN A 269 8.29 20.60 -20.82
CA ASN A 269 7.37 19.45 -20.82
C ASN A 269 7.89 18.41 -21.81
N PHE A 270 7.80 17.14 -21.42
CA PHE A 270 8.22 15.99 -22.24
C PHE A 270 7.08 14.97 -22.32
N ASN A 271 7.07 14.15 -23.37
CA ASN A 271 6.11 13.05 -23.42
C ASN A 271 6.39 12.04 -22.31
N VAL A 272 5.36 11.48 -21.73
CA VAL A 272 5.46 10.49 -20.63
C VAL A 272 6.36 9.31 -21.01
N GLN A 273 6.32 8.88 -22.28
CA GLN A 273 7.12 7.78 -22.79
C GLN A 273 8.63 8.07 -22.75
N ASP A 274 9.04 9.33 -22.87
CA ASP A 274 10.43 9.76 -22.97
C ASP A 274 11.03 10.15 -21.61
N THR A 275 10.22 10.21 -20.56
CA THR A 275 10.62 10.68 -19.22
C THR A 275 11.79 9.90 -18.62
N ALA A 276 11.84 8.58 -18.81
CA ALA A 276 12.92 7.73 -18.34
C ALA A 276 14.23 8.09 -19.05
N GLN A 277 14.21 8.20 -20.38
CA GLN A 277 15.39 8.54 -21.18
C GLN A 277 15.93 9.93 -20.86
N VAL A 278 15.05 10.91 -20.71
CA VAL A 278 15.42 12.28 -20.31
C VAL A 278 16.07 12.29 -18.94
N MET A 279 15.53 11.53 -17.97
CA MET A 279 16.11 11.46 -16.64
C MET A 279 17.49 10.79 -16.66
N ASP A 280 17.68 9.73 -17.43
CA ASP A 280 18.98 9.08 -17.63
C ASP A 280 20.01 10.06 -18.20
N TYR A 281 19.64 10.85 -19.22
CA TYR A 281 20.50 11.88 -19.78
C TYR A 281 20.92 12.93 -18.74
N LEU A 282 19.97 13.43 -17.94
CA LEU A 282 20.24 14.44 -16.91
C LEU A 282 21.04 13.91 -15.72
N GLN A 283 21.02 12.58 -15.49
CA GLN A 283 21.79 11.93 -14.41
C GLN A 283 23.20 11.51 -14.82
N MET A 284 23.53 11.52 -16.12
CA MET A 284 24.88 11.18 -16.59
C MET A 284 25.94 12.08 -15.94
N PRO A 285 27.04 11.54 -15.41
CA PRO A 285 28.10 12.33 -14.76
C PRO A 285 28.64 13.45 -15.65
N GLN A 286 28.76 13.18 -16.96
CA GLN A 286 29.25 14.14 -17.96
C GLN A 286 28.29 15.33 -18.15
N VAL A 287 26.99 15.09 -18.03
CA VAL A 287 25.95 16.13 -18.12
C VAL A 287 25.84 16.88 -16.79
N ARG A 288 25.81 16.14 -15.67
CA ARG A 288 25.75 16.78 -14.34
C ARG A 288 26.93 17.69 -14.03
N SER A 289 28.11 17.40 -14.59
CA SER A 289 29.31 18.23 -14.42
C SER A 289 29.18 19.63 -15.04
N LEU A 290 28.21 19.83 -15.95
CA LEU A 290 27.91 21.12 -16.60
C LEU A 290 27.06 22.05 -15.71
N LEU A 291 26.50 21.53 -14.61
CA LEU A 291 25.75 22.37 -13.67
C LEU A 291 26.67 23.41 -13.02
N PRO A 292 26.22 24.66 -12.87
CA PRO A 292 26.92 25.66 -12.08
C PRO A 292 27.24 25.14 -10.68
N SER A 293 28.37 25.57 -10.10
CA SER A 293 28.83 25.09 -8.78
C SER A 293 27.78 25.28 -7.67
N GLU A 294 26.96 26.32 -7.78
CA GLU A 294 25.87 26.63 -6.84
C GLU A 294 24.65 25.70 -7.02
N MET A 295 24.50 25.10 -8.22
CA MET A 295 23.37 24.25 -8.60
C MET A 295 23.74 22.77 -8.69
N ARG A 296 24.97 22.38 -8.32
CA ARG A 296 25.46 20.99 -8.46
C ARG A 296 24.60 19.96 -7.72
N TYR A 297 23.84 20.39 -6.73
CA TYR A 297 22.91 19.54 -5.96
C TYR A 297 21.47 19.66 -6.47
N ALA A 298 21.24 20.24 -7.64
CA ALA A 298 19.88 20.28 -8.22
C ALA A 298 19.29 18.87 -8.34
N LYS A 299 18.07 18.68 -7.85
CA LYS A 299 17.29 17.45 -7.97
C LYS A 299 16.26 17.65 -9.06
N PHE A 300 16.38 16.89 -10.16
CA PHE A 300 15.38 16.88 -11.24
C PHE A 300 14.26 15.93 -10.87
N VAL A 301 13.01 16.37 -11.01
CA VAL A 301 11.81 15.59 -10.70
C VAL A 301 10.70 15.91 -11.69
N TRP A 302 9.83 14.94 -11.92
CA TRP A 302 8.67 15.09 -12.78
C TRP A 302 7.47 15.64 -12.03
N GLY A 303 6.62 16.38 -12.72
CA GLY A 303 5.28 16.71 -12.27
C GLY A 303 4.30 15.56 -12.54
N VAL A 304 3.08 15.69 -12.02
CA VAL A 304 1.97 14.80 -12.39
C VAL A 304 1.80 14.85 -13.91
N ALA A 305 1.67 13.69 -14.54
CA ALA A 305 1.42 13.60 -15.96
C ALA A 305 0.03 14.17 -16.27
N ASP A 306 -0.05 14.97 -17.31
CA ASP A 306 -1.32 15.45 -17.86
C ASP A 306 -1.90 14.35 -18.76
N GLU A 307 -3.09 13.85 -18.40
CA GLU A 307 -3.74 12.75 -19.11
C GLU A 307 -4.24 13.19 -20.51
N ASP A 308 -4.59 14.47 -20.68
CA ASP A 308 -5.11 14.99 -21.95
C ASP A 308 -3.99 15.18 -22.99
N THR A 309 -2.80 15.59 -22.56
CA THR A 309 -1.65 15.87 -23.43
C THR A 309 -0.60 14.77 -23.44
N GLU A 310 -0.72 13.77 -22.57
CA GLU A 310 0.27 12.71 -22.34
C GLU A 310 1.68 13.25 -22.08
N THR A 311 1.78 14.43 -21.44
CA THR A 311 3.05 15.09 -21.11
C THR A 311 3.27 15.21 -19.62
N ALA A 312 4.55 15.26 -19.21
CA ALA A 312 4.96 15.54 -17.84
C ALA A 312 5.90 16.74 -17.78
N ALA A 313 5.68 17.61 -16.81
CA ALA A 313 6.52 18.78 -16.59
C ALA A 313 7.79 18.43 -15.83
N LEU A 314 8.94 18.89 -16.29
CA LEU A 314 10.22 18.72 -15.62
C LEU A 314 10.50 19.90 -14.68
N TYR A 315 10.78 19.60 -13.41
CA TYR A 315 11.16 20.58 -12.38
C TYR A 315 12.60 20.36 -11.93
N ALA A 316 13.25 21.43 -11.48
CA ALA A 316 14.51 21.35 -10.76
C ALA A 316 14.36 21.94 -9.36
N LEU A 317 14.67 21.15 -8.36
CA LEU A 317 14.58 21.51 -6.95
C LEU A 317 15.95 21.96 -6.43
N LYS A 318 15.95 22.97 -5.54
CA LYS A 318 17.18 23.46 -4.86
C LYS A 318 17.59 22.46 -3.78
N GLY A 319 18.34 21.42 -4.18
CA GLY A 319 18.86 20.40 -3.28
C GLY A 319 20.04 20.89 -2.44
N ASN A 320 20.38 20.10 -1.43
CA ASN A 320 21.57 20.27 -0.58
C ASN A 320 22.47 19.04 -0.68
N ARG A 321 23.61 19.07 0.01
CA ARG A 321 24.59 17.97 -0.02
C ARG A 321 24.01 16.61 0.41
N ASN A 322 23.08 16.61 1.34
CA ASN A 322 22.44 15.41 1.88
C ASN A 322 21.19 15.01 1.10
N MET A 323 20.73 15.82 0.12
CA MET A 323 19.49 15.63 -0.61
C MET A 323 18.23 15.53 0.29
N GLU A 324 18.31 16.13 1.50
CA GLU A 324 17.19 16.18 2.44
C GLU A 324 16.31 17.39 2.15
N PRO A 325 14.96 17.25 2.20
CA PRO A 325 14.05 18.36 2.01
C PRO A 325 14.16 19.37 3.16
N PRO A 326 14.10 20.68 2.88
CA PRO A 326 14.03 21.70 3.93
C PRO A 326 12.87 21.49 4.91
N LEU A 327 11.76 20.94 4.42
CA LEU A 327 10.59 20.59 5.22
C LEU A 327 9.98 19.29 4.69
N SER A 328 9.72 18.34 5.57
CA SER A 328 9.09 17.06 5.25
C SER A 328 7.68 16.96 5.82
N GLY A 329 6.86 16.05 5.29
CA GLY A 329 5.48 15.83 5.71
C GLY A 329 5.30 15.32 7.15
N GLY A 330 6.37 14.91 7.82
CA GLY A 330 6.31 14.46 9.21
C GLY A 330 5.83 15.52 10.21
N VAL A 331 5.85 16.80 9.83
CA VAL A 331 5.33 17.92 10.63
C VAL A 331 3.84 18.20 10.45
N ILE A 332 3.16 17.47 9.54
CA ILE A 332 1.72 17.66 9.29
C ILE A 332 0.92 16.97 10.39
N THR A 333 0.07 17.73 11.05
CA THR A 333 -0.79 17.26 12.14
C THR A 333 -2.21 16.97 11.68
N ASP A 334 -2.68 17.69 10.66
CA ASP A 334 -4.01 17.47 10.05
C ASP A 334 -4.01 17.86 8.57
N ALA A 335 -4.85 17.20 7.79
CA ALA A 335 -5.08 17.51 6.38
C ALA A 335 -6.54 17.21 6.01
N GLN A 336 -7.16 18.09 5.21
CA GLN A 336 -8.56 17.96 4.82
C GLN A 336 -8.75 18.41 3.37
N GLN A 337 -9.60 17.68 2.63
CA GLN A 337 -10.06 18.14 1.33
C GLN A 337 -10.92 19.40 1.51
N THR A 338 -10.68 20.41 0.70
CA THR A 338 -11.36 21.70 0.70
C THR A 338 -11.51 22.23 -0.72
N TYR A 339 -11.96 23.49 -0.85
CA TYR A 339 -12.02 24.20 -2.12
C TYR A 339 -11.17 25.46 -2.04
N ASP A 340 -10.41 25.74 -3.10
CA ASP A 340 -9.64 26.98 -3.22
C ASP A 340 -10.57 28.19 -3.50
N GLN A 341 -10.00 29.38 -3.59
CA GLN A 341 -10.74 30.62 -3.85
C GLN A 341 -11.44 30.64 -5.23
N LEU A 342 -11.04 29.78 -6.15
CA LEU A 342 -11.62 29.62 -7.49
C LEU A 342 -12.65 28.47 -7.55
N GLY A 343 -12.94 27.81 -6.41
CA GLY A 343 -13.86 26.70 -6.32
C GLY A 343 -13.29 25.36 -6.82
N ARG A 344 -11.97 25.25 -7.04
CA ARG A 344 -11.31 24.00 -7.40
C ARG A 344 -10.97 23.18 -6.16
N ILE A 345 -10.86 21.88 -6.33
CA ILE A 345 -10.49 20.98 -5.23
C ILE A 345 -9.06 21.30 -4.76
N ALA A 346 -8.91 21.41 -3.45
CA ALA A 346 -7.64 21.64 -2.78
C ALA A 346 -7.54 20.78 -1.53
N VAL A 347 -6.33 20.61 -1.00
CA VAL A 347 -6.08 19.94 0.27
C VAL A 347 -5.46 20.93 1.25
N SER A 348 -6.25 21.33 2.23
CA SER A 348 -5.76 22.16 3.36
C SER A 348 -4.96 21.28 4.31
N MET A 349 -3.85 21.80 4.81
CA MET A 349 -2.99 21.11 5.78
C MET A 349 -2.60 22.05 6.93
N GLN A 350 -2.41 21.44 8.10
CA GLN A 350 -1.94 22.10 9.31
C GLN A 350 -0.63 21.45 9.77
N MET A 351 0.36 22.28 10.07
CA MET A 351 1.67 21.85 10.57
C MET A 351 1.77 22.01 12.09
N ASP A 352 2.69 21.28 12.71
CA ASP A 352 3.08 21.49 14.11
C ASP A 352 3.87 22.80 14.30
N GLY A 353 4.21 23.15 15.54
CA GLY A 353 4.92 24.39 15.85
C GLY A 353 6.32 24.49 15.24
N THR A 354 7.00 23.37 15.00
CA THR A 354 8.33 23.31 14.37
C THR A 354 8.19 23.50 12.86
N GLY A 355 7.29 22.75 12.23
CA GLY A 355 6.97 22.88 10.82
C GLY A 355 6.49 24.28 10.45
N ALA A 356 5.63 24.88 11.28
CA ALA A 356 5.12 26.23 11.08
C ALA A 356 6.24 27.27 10.99
N LYS A 357 7.27 27.19 11.84
CA LYS A 357 8.43 28.12 11.80
C LYS A 357 9.30 27.92 10.56
N ILE A 358 9.54 26.66 10.18
CA ILE A 358 10.30 26.35 8.96
C ILE A 358 9.53 26.82 7.74
N TRP A 359 8.21 26.58 7.70
CA TRP A 359 7.32 27.01 6.62
C TRP A 359 7.28 28.52 6.46
N GLU A 360 7.17 29.27 7.57
CA GLU A 360 7.23 30.73 7.58
C GLU A 360 8.56 31.24 7.00
N THR A 361 9.68 30.62 7.37
CA THR A 361 11.00 30.98 6.83
C THR A 361 11.10 30.66 5.34
N MET A 362 10.62 29.49 4.91
CA MET A 362 10.64 29.06 3.49
C MET A 362 9.76 29.99 2.64
N THR A 363 8.54 30.25 3.08
CA THR A 363 7.60 31.11 2.34
C THR A 363 8.07 32.57 2.31
N GLY A 364 8.67 33.06 3.40
CA GLY A 364 9.28 34.38 3.45
C GLY A 364 10.43 34.52 2.45
N LYS A 365 11.30 33.52 2.35
CA LYS A 365 12.40 33.50 1.37
C LYS A 365 11.85 33.41 -0.05
N ALA A 366 10.88 32.50 -0.32
CA ALA A 366 10.28 32.34 -1.63
C ALA A 366 9.60 33.64 -2.10
N SER A 367 8.91 34.36 -1.21
CA SER A 367 8.29 35.64 -1.52
C SER A 367 9.32 36.72 -1.86
N ALA A 368 10.43 36.80 -1.11
CA ALA A 368 11.50 37.75 -1.37
C ALA A 368 12.22 37.50 -2.70
N GLU A 369 12.44 36.22 -3.06
CA GLU A 369 13.09 35.79 -4.30
C GLU A 369 12.10 35.69 -5.48
N GLN A 370 10.79 35.91 -5.24
CA GLN A 370 9.72 35.62 -6.21
C GLN A 370 9.85 34.22 -6.82
N SER A 371 10.20 33.23 -5.98
CA SER A 371 10.39 31.85 -6.34
C SER A 371 9.17 31.01 -5.92
N GLN A 372 9.13 29.78 -6.38
CA GLN A 372 8.06 28.83 -6.10
C GLN A 372 8.55 27.78 -5.08
N ILE A 373 7.60 27.19 -4.37
CA ILE A 373 7.84 26.05 -3.49
C ILE A 373 7.12 24.84 -4.08
N ALA A 374 7.90 23.85 -4.53
CA ALA A 374 7.35 22.59 -4.99
C ALA A 374 6.86 21.75 -3.82
N ILE A 375 5.65 21.22 -3.97
CA ILE A 375 5.04 20.23 -3.11
C ILE A 375 5.21 18.88 -3.81
N VAL A 376 6.11 18.06 -3.28
CA VAL A 376 6.53 16.79 -3.86
C VAL A 376 5.98 15.66 -3.01
N LEU A 377 5.32 14.71 -3.64
CA LEU A 377 4.85 13.49 -2.98
C LEU A 377 5.41 12.29 -3.76
N ASP A 378 6.13 11.41 -3.06
CA ASP A 378 6.75 10.22 -3.66
C ASP A 378 7.59 10.52 -4.92
N ASN A 379 8.40 11.59 -4.87
CA ASN A 379 9.24 12.09 -5.97
C ASN A 379 8.47 12.64 -7.19
N ILE A 380 7.17 12.95 -7.06
CA ILE A 380 6.36 13.60 -8.09
C ILE A 380 5.94 14.98 -7.58
N VAL A 381 6.10 16.03 -8.38
CA VAL A 381 5.61 17.38 -8.05
C VAL A 381 4.12 17.47 -8.35
N TYR A 382 3.33 17.63 -7.32
CA TYR A 382 1.88 17.83 -7.44
C TYR A 382 1.53 19.29 -7.73
N SER A 383 2.24 20.21 -7.13
CA SER A 383 2.11 21.64 -7.43
C SER A 383 3.37 22.41 -7.03
N ALA A 384 3.58 23.57 -7.62
CA ALA A 384 4.69 24.47 -7.29
C ALA A 384 4.19 25.92 -7.23
N PRO A 385 3.35 26.28 -6.21
CA PRO A 385 2.80 27.62 -6.10
C PRO A 385 3.87 28.67 -5.79
N GLY A 386 3.71 29.85 -6.37
CA GLY A 386 4.47 31.04 -5.99
C GLY A 386 3.91 31.66 -4.69
N VAL A 387 4.79 32.25 -3.89
CA VAL A 387 4.41 32.94 -2.66
C VAL A 387 4.40 34.45 -2.91
N SER A 388 3.22 35.05 -3.04
CA SER A 388 3.04 36.47 -3.34
C SER A 388 2.77 37.34 -2.09
N THR A 389 2.27 36.74 -1.01
CA THR A 389 1.74 37.44 0.17
C THR A 389 2.73 37.62 1.32
N GLY A 390 4.02 37.28 1.13
CA GLY A 390 5.02 37.29 2.19
C GLY A 390 5.09 35.95 2.94
N ALA A 391 5.74 35.97 4.11
CA ALA A 391 5.86 34.78 4.96
C ALA A 391 4.49 34.30 5.46
N ILE A 392 4.21 33.00 5.33
CA ILE A 392 2.96 32.41 5.81
C ILE A 392 3.20 31.87 7.22
N ALA A 393 2.72 32.61 8.22
CA ALA A 393 2.81 32.22 9.62
C ALA A 393 1.70 31.24 10.01
N GLY A 394 1.90 30.49 11.12
CA GLY A 394 0.87 29.63 11.72
C GLY A 394 0.78 28.24 11.12
N GLY A 395 1.57 27.90 10.10
CA GLY A 395 1.69 26.54 9.57
C GLY A 395 0.44 26.02 8.85
N ARG A 396 -0.46 26.88 8.40
CA ARG A 396 -1.55 26.52 7.48
C ARG A 396 -1.12 26.73 6.05
N SER A 397 -1.41 25.75 5.22
CA SER A 397 -1.17 25.84 3.79
C SER A 397 -2.16 24.99 3.02
N GLU A 398 -2.25 25.22 1.71
CA GLU A 398 -3.12 24.49 0.81
C GLU A 398 -2.32 23.94 -0.36
N ILE A 399 -2.57 22.67 -0.70
CA ILE A 399 -2.09 22.02 -1.91
C ILE A 399 -3.18 22.22 -2.96
N THR A 400 -2.87 22.98 -4.00
CA THR A 400 -3.78 23.21 -5.12
C THR A 400 -3.28 22.43 -6.34
N GLY A 401 -4.19 21.88 -7.14
CA GLY A 401 -3.89 21.13 -8.36
C GLY A 401 -5.21 20.75 -9.06
N ASP A 402 -5.11 20.10 -10.19
CA ASP A 402 -6.29 19.58 -10.90
C ASP A 402 -6.71 18.24 -10.29
N PHE A 403 -7.25 18.30 -9.06
CA PHE A 403 -7.71 17.12 -8.33
C PHE A 403 -9.19 16.87 -8.60
N THR A 404 -9.58 15.62 -8.69
CA THR A 404 -10.95 15.19 -8.45
C THR A 404 -11.25 15.21 -6.95
N ILE A 405 -12.54 15.21 -6.56
CA ILE A 405 -12.95 15.13 -5.15
C ILE A 405 -12.31 13.92 -4.47
N THR A 406 -12.30 12.80 -5.17
CA THR A 406 -11.78 11.52 -4.67
C THR A 406 -10.27 11.59 -4.43
N GLU A 407 -9.52 12.11 -5.37
CA GLU A 407 -8.05 12.29 -5.24
C GLU A 407 -7.70 13.26 -4.13
N GLY A 408 -8.44 14.37 -3.99
CA GLY A 408 -8.25 15.30 -2.89
C GLY A 408 -8.52 14.67 -1.52
N GLN A 409 -9.54 13.81 -1.41
CA GLN A 409 -9.80 13.04 -0.19
C GLN A 409 -8.72 12.02 0.11
N ASP A 410 -8.26 11.29 -0.90
CA ASP A 410 -7.21 10.28 -0.75
C ASP A 410 -5.89 10.92 -0.33
N LEU A 411 -5.50 12.02 -0.97
CA LEU A 411 -4.32 12.79 -0.61
C LEU A 411 -4.41 13.30 0.84
N ALA A 412 -5.55 13.87 1.24
CA ALA A 412 -5.77 14.32 2.62
C ALA A 412 -5.66 13.16 3.62
N ASN A 413 -6.25 11.98 3.31
CA ASN A 413 -6.17 10.80 4.17
C ASN A 413 -4.74 10.26 4.29
N VAL A 414 -4.01 10.21 3.18
CA VAL A 414 -2.61 9.78 3.12
C VAL A 414 -1.72 10.71 3.95
N LEU A 415 -1.88 12.02 3.81
CA LEU A 415 -1.13 13.03 4.58
C LEU A 415 -1.42 12.94 6.08
N ARG A 416 -2.70 12.75 6.45
CA ARG A 416 -3.12 12.58 7.86
C ARG A 416 -2.62 11.27 8.46
N ALA A 417 -2.57 10.18 7.70
CA ALA A 417 -2.07 8.90 8.16
C ALA A 417 -0.55 8.91 8.37
N GLY A 418 0.16 9.77 7.64
CA GLY A 418 1.60 9.93 7.70
C GLY A 418 2.38 9.06 6.71
N LYS A 419 3.71 9.29 6.70
CA LYS A 419 4.67 8.59 5.83
C LYS A 419 4.85 7.14 6.27
N LEU A 420 4.92 6.22 5.30
CA LEU A 420 5.44 4.87 5.55
C LEU A 420 6.96 4.94 5.80
N PRO A 421 7.48 4.20 6.77
CA PRO A 421 8.92 4.17 7.05
C PRO A 421 9.75 3.52 5.94
N ALA A 422 9.11 2.72 5.09
CA ALA A 422 9.70 2.05 3.94
C ALA A 422 8.63 1.82 2.87
N SER A 423 9.03 1.49 1.65
CA SER A 423 8.11 1.10 0.59
C SER A 423 7.37 -0.18 0.93
N ALA A 424 6.15 -0.30 0.40
CA ALA A 424 5.30 -1.47 0.54
C ALA A 424 4.96 -2.00 -0.85
N ASP A 425 5.51 -3.17 -1.19
CA ASP A 425 5.31 -3.79 -2.48
C ASP A 425 4.21 -4.85 -2.42
N ILE A 426 3.34 -4.87 -3.42
CA ILE A 426 2.31 -5.89 -3.54
C ILE A 426 2.95 -7.15 -4.12
N ILE A 427 3.13 -8.17 -3.28
CA ILE A 427 3.67 -9.47 -3.71
C ILE A 427 2.58 -10.43 -4.21
N GLN A 428 1.35 -10.24 -3.76
CA GLN A 428 0.20 -11.01 -4.20
C GLN A 428 -1.04 -10.15 -4.15
N SER A 429 -1.89 -10.23 -5.17
CA SER A 429 -3.22 -9.63 -5.14
C SER A 429 -4.24 -10.57 -5.77
N GLU A 430 -5.35 -10.76 -5.09
CA GLU A 430 -6.47 -11.57 -5.53
C GLU A 430 -7.73 -10.71 -5.51
N VAL A 431 -8.45 -10.72 -6.62
CA VAL A 431 -9.67 -9.92 -6.78
C VAL A 431 -10.86 -10.85 -6.86
N VAL A 432 -11.79 -10.71 -5.93
CA VAL A 432 -13.04 -11.46 -5.91
C VAL A 432 -14.16 -10.59 -6.48
N GLY A 433 -14.76 -11.04 -7.59
CA GLY A 433 -15.88 -10.33 -8.20
C GLY A 433 -17.15 -10.43 -7.35
N PRO A 434 -17.96 -9.36 -7.25
CA PRO A 434 -19.20 -9.35 -6.46
C PRO A 434 -20.24 -10.40 -6.93
N SER A 435 -20.23 -10.76 -8.21
CA SER A 435 -21.13 -11.76 -8.79
C SER A 435 -20.88 -13.17 -8.25
N LEU A 436 -19.62 -13.55 -8.03
CA LEU A 436 -19.25 -14.83 -7.44
C LEU A 436 -19.72 -14.95 -5.99
N GLY A 437 -19.61 -13.86 -5.23
CA GLY A 437 -20.10 -13.81 -3.85
C GLY A 437 -21.62 -13.95 -3.76
N GLN A 438 -22.38 -13.29 -4.64
CA GLN A 438 -23.84 -13.37 -4.63
C GLN A 438 -24.33 -14.79 -5.00
N GLU A 439 -23.76 -15.41 -6.01
CA GLU A 439 -24.08 -16.78 -6.39
C GLU A 439 -23.75 -17.78 -5.26
N ALA A 440 -22.65 -17.58 -4.57
CA ALA A 440 -22.26 -18.39 -3.42
C ALA A 440 -23.23 -18.22 -2.23
N ILE A 441 -23.72 -16.98 -1.98
CA ILE A 441 -24.73 -16.72 -0.96
C ILE A 441 -26.04 -17.44 -1.31
N ASP A 442 -26.54 -17.25 -2.53
CA ASP A 442 -27.82 -17.82 -2.96
C ASP A 442 -27.79 -19.35 -2.91
N SER A 443 -26.71 -19.97 -3.39
CA SER A 443 -26.47 -21.40 -3.31
C SER A 443 -26.30 -21.89 -1.86
N GLY A 444 -25.58 -21.13 -1.04
CA GLY A 444 -25.37 -21.44 0.38
C GLY A 444 -26.66 -21.39 1.19
N ILE A 445 -27.48 -20.34 1.02
CA ILE A 445 -28.78 -20.20 1.69
C ILE A 445 -29.76 -21.29 1.22
N MET A 446 -29.78 -21.61 -0.07
CA MET A 446 -30.62 -22.68 -0.60
C MET A 446 -30.21 -24.02 -0.01
N SER A 447 -28.91 -24.35 0.02
CA SER A 447 -28.38 -25.59 0.61
C SER A 447 -28.69 -25.68 2.11
N PHE A 448 -28.51 -24.59 2.83
CA PHE A 448 -28.90 -24.45 4.24
C PHE A 448 -30.38 -24.73 4.46
N GLY A 449 -31.26 -24.11 3.67
CA GLY A 449 -32.71 -24.28 3.77
C GLY A 449 -33.13 -25.73 3.48
N ILE A 450 -32.59 -26.35 2.44
CA ILE A 450 -32.87 -27.75 2.10
C ILE A 450 -32.40 -28.68 3.22
N ALA A 451 -31.17 -28.51 3.72
CA ALA A 451 -30.64 -29.33 4.79
C ALA A 451 -31.48 -29.21 6.08
N LEU A 452 -31.85 -27.99 6.46
CA LEU A 452 -32.69 -27.73 7.61
C LEU A 452 -34.08 -28.40 7.49
N ILE A 453 -34.76 -28.22 6.36
CA ILE A 453 -36.07 -28.83 6.11
C ILE A 453 -36.00 -30.37 6.16
N LEU A 454 -34.98 -30.97 5.57
CA LEU A 454 -34.80 -32.43 5.60
C LEU A 454 -34.58 -32.95 7.03
N VAL A 455 -33.77 -32.24 7.85
CA VAL A 455 -33.52 -32.59 9.24
C VAL A 455 -34.81 -32.49 10.06
N LEU A 456 -35.55 -31.37 9.95
CA LEU A 456 -36.81 -31.17 10.67
C LEU A 456 -37.83 -32.23 10.31
N LEU A 457 -38.03 -32.52 9.02
CA LEU A 457 -38.93 -33.56 8.56
C LEU A 457 -38.54 -34.95 9.11
N TRP A 458 -37.24 -35.30 9.04
CA TRP A 458 -36.74 -36.57 9.57
C TRP A 458 -37.00 -36.71 11.06
N MET A 459 -36.76 -35.67 11.85
CA MET A 459 -36.99 -35.66 13.30
C MET A 459 -38.46 -35.85 13.67
N ILE A 460 -39.39 -35.18 12.96
CA ILE A 460 -40.84 -35.35 13.15
C ILE A 460 -41.28 -36.79 12.76
N LEU A 461 -40.81 -37.29 11.60
CA LEU A 461 -41.20 -38.59 11.10
C LEU A 461 -40.72 -39.74 12.00
N TYR A 462 -39.49 -39.64 12.51
CA TYR A 462 -38.87 -40.74 13.28
C TYR A 462 -39.20 -40.70 14.78
N TYR A 463 -39.23 -39.49 15.39
CA TYR A 463 -39.47 -39.29 16.83
C TYR A 463 -40.88 -38.78 17.16
N GLY A 464 -41.72 -38.47 16.18
CA GLY A 464 -43.06 -38.00 16.38
C GLY A 464 -43.13 -36.70 17.24
N LYS A 465 -43.93 -36.69 18.32
CA LYS A 465 -44.08 -35.52 19.19
C LYS A 465 -42.73 -35.07 19.86
N ALA A 466 -41.85 -36.01 20.17
CA ALA A 466 -40.52 -35.68 20.71
C ALA A 466 -39.66 -34.96 19.69
N GLY A 467 -39.77 -35.30 18.42
CA GLY A 467 -39.11 -34.63 17.31
C GLY A 467 -39.49 -33.14 17.21
N VAL A 468 -40.76 -32.81 17.38
CA VAL A 468 -41.22 -31.41 17.37
C VAL A 468 -40.53 -30.56 18.45
N TYR A 469 -40.33 -31.10 19.64
CA TYR A 469 -39.59 -30.37 20.69
C TYR A 469 -38.13 -30.19 20.35
N ALA A 470 -37.49 -31.18 19.73
CA ALA A 470 -36.12 -31.08 19.26
C ALA A 470 -35.98 -30.05 18.13
N ASP A 471 -36.94 -29.98 17.23
CA ASP A 471 -36.98 -28.99 16.15
C ASP A 471 -37.11 -27.55 16.66
N ILE A 472 -37.96 -27.34 17.70
CA ILE A 472 -38.05 -26.03 18.37
C ILE A 472 -36.70 -25.65 19.01
N ALA A 473 -36.03 -26.61 19.68
CA ALA A 473 -34.74 -26.38 20.28
C ALA A 473 -33.66 -26.06 19.21
N LEU A 474 -33.70 -26.73 18.07
CA LEU A 474 -32.80 -26.47 16.94
C LEU A 474 -32.99 -25.06 16.38
N ILE A 475 -34.25 -24.63 16.15
CA ILE A 475 -34.55 -23.28 15.64
C ILE A 475 -34.06 -22.23 16.62
N VAL A 476 -34.29 -22.41 17.93
CA VAL A 476 -33.79 -21.50 18.96
C VAL A 476 -32.26 -21.46 18.99
N ASN A 477 -31.60 -22.63 18.82
CA ASN A 477 -30.14 -22.70 18.77
C ASN A 477 -29.58 -21.92 17.56
N ILE A 478 -30.17 -22.08 16.37
CA ILE A 478 -29.81 -21.33 15.18
C ILE A 478 -29.95 -19.83 15.43
N LEU A 479 -31.05 -19.39 16.04
CA LEU A 479 -31.29 -17.99 16.40
C LEU A 479 -30.18 -17.46 17.33
N PHE A 480 -29.77 -18.26 18.33
CA PHE A 480 -28.67 -17.90 19.21
C PHE A 480 -27.33 -17.81 18.48
N ILE A 481 -27.02 -18.72 17.56
CA ILE A 481 -25.78 -18.66 16.75
C ILE A 481 -25.73 -17.36 15.98
N PHE A 482 -26.77 -17.01 15.22
CA PHE A 482 -26.81 -15.76 14.46
C PHE A 482 -26.77 -14.53 15.40
N GLY A 483 -27.50 -14.57 16.53
CA GLY A 483 -27.49 -13.47 17.50
C GLY A 483 -26.12 -13.23 18.14
N ILE A 484 -25.39 -14.30 18.46
CA ILE A 484 -24.01 -14.20 19.00
C ILE A 484 -23.04 -13.70 17.95
N LEU A 485 -23.10 -14.22 16.73
CA LEU A 485 -22.24 -13.78 15.62
C LEU A 485 -22.46 -12.28 15.32
N ALA A 486 -23.71 -11.85 15.25
CA ALA A 486 -24.04 -10.43 15.06
C ALA A 486 -23.57 -9.57 16.24
N GLY A 487 -23.78 -10.03 17.48
CA GLY A 487 -23.37 -9.32 18.69
C GLY A 487 -21.86 -9.19 18.86
N LEU A 488 -21.08 -10.15 18.38
CA LEU A 488 -19.62 -10.11 18.35
C LEU A 488 -19.04 -9.37 17.14
N GLY A 489 -19.89 -8.94 16.19
CA GLY A 489 -19.44 -8.32 14.96
C GLY A 489 -18.64 -9.29 14.06
N ALA A 490 -18.96 -10.59 14.14
CA ALA A 490 -18.25 -11.60 13.35
C ALA A 490 -18.50 -11.43 11.85
N VAL A 491 -17.50 -11.74 11.03
CA VAL A 491 -17.57 -11.68 9.57
C VAL A 491 -18.02 -13.03 9.03
N LEU A 492 -19.15 -13.05 8.34
CA LEU A 492 -19.66 -14.24 7.66
C LEU A 492 -18.89 -14.47 6.36
N THR A 493 -18.24 -15.62 6.26
CA THR A 493 -17.48 -16.09 5.09
C THR A 493 -18.15 -17.32 4.47
N LEU A 494 -17.78 -17.68 3.23
CA LEU A 494 -18.29 -18.91 2.61
C LEU A 494 -17.94 -20.17 3.43
N PRO A 495 -16.70 -20.37 3.92
CA PRO A 495 -16.39 -21.43 4.89
C PRO A 495 -17.20 -21.34 6.18
N GLY A 496 -17.49 -20.12 6.68
CA GLY A 496 -18.34 -19.91 7.85
C GLY A 496 -19.78 -20.40 7.66
N ILE A 497 -20.36 -20.17 6.47
CA ILE A 497 -21.69 -20.74 6.11
C ILE A 497 -21.62 -22.26 6.14
N ALA A 498 -20.58 -22.89 5.59
CA ALA A 498 -20.39 -24.32 5.64
C ALA A 498 -20.26 -24.83 7.08
N GLY A 499 -19.55 -24.09 7.95
CA GLY A 499 -19.45 -24.37 9.39
C GLY A 499 -20.81 -24.33 10.10
N ILE A 500 -21.65 -23.33 9.81
CA ILE A 500 -23.03 -23.23 10.34
C ILE A 500 -23.86 -24.44 9.90
N VAL A 501 -23.82 -24.83 8.63
CA VAL A 501 -24.55 -26.00 8.11
C VAL A 501 -24.11 -27.29 8.81
N LEU A 502 -22.81 -27.46 9.01
CA LEU A 502 -22.26 -28.59 9.76
C LEU A 502 -22.73 -28.59 11.20
N THR A 503 -22.70 -27.44 11.88
CA THR A 503 -23.12 -27.30 13.28
C THR A 503 -24.60 -27.62 13.46
N ILE A 504 -25.46 -27.29 12.50
CA ILE A 504 -26.88 -27.69 12.51
C ILE A 504 -27.02 -29.21 12.55
N GLY A 505 -26.28 -29.93 11.69
CA GLY A 505 -26.27 -31.39 11.70
C GLY A 505 -25.84 -31.97 13.05
N MET A 506 -24.78 -31.43 13.65
CA MET A 506 -24.28 -31.86 14.97
C MET A 506 -25.20 -31.48 16.13
N SER A 507 -25.92 -30.36 16.03
CA SER A 507 -26.84 -29.90 17.09
C SER A 507 -28.05 -30.82 17.30
N VAL A 508 -28.44 -31.55 16.27
CA VAL A 508 -29.53 -32.53 16.35
C VAL A 508 -29.07 -33.82 17.04
N ASP A 509 -27.80 -34.17 16.91
CA ASP A 509 -27.24 -35.43 17.43
C ASP A 509 -27.39 -35.56 18.96
N ALA A 510 -27.26 -34.50 19.71
CA ALA A 510 -27.48 -34.49 21.16
C ALA A 510 -28.93 -34.88 21.50
N ASN A 511 -29.92 -34.39 20.77
CA ASN A 511 -31.33 -34.73 20.97
C ASN A 511 -31.61 -36.18 20.57
N VAL A 512 -31.03 -36.66 19.48
CA VAL A 512 -31.09 -38.06 19.01
C VAL A 512 -30.52 -38.98 20.07
N LEU A 513 -29.34 -38.72 20.64
CA LEU A 513 -28.73 -39.48 21.69
C LEU A 513 -29.63 -39.60 22.95
N ILE A 514 -30.23 -38.49 23.38
CA ILE A 514 -31.17 -38.50 24.51
C ILE A 514 -32.38 -39.38 24.18
N PHE A 515 -32.99 -39.23 22.99
CA PHE A 515 -34.19 -39.99 22.63
C PHE A 515 -33.90 -41.48 22.50
N GLU A 516 -32.77 -41.87 21.91
CA GLU A 516 -32.39 -43.26 21.83
C GLU A 516 -32.11 -43.88 23.21
N ARG A 517 -31.44 -43.14 24.12
CA ARG A 517 -31.27 -43.61 25.52
C ARG A 517 -32.62 -43.75 26.27
N ILE A 518 -33.56 -42.83 26.04
CA ILE A 518 -34.91 -42.97 26.59
C ILE A 518 -35.62 -44.24 26.05
N LYS A 519 -35.52 -44.50 24.73
CA LYS A 519 -36.06 -45.71 24.10
C LYS A 519 -35.43 -46.98 24.70
N GLU A 520 -34.12 -47.02 24.91
CA GLU A 520 -33.43 -48.13 25.55
C GLU A 520 -33.93 -48.40 26.97
N GLU A 521 -34.12 -47.34 27.79
CA GLU A 521 -34.63 -47.46 29.15
C GLU A 521 -36.11 -47.91 29.18
N LEU A 522 -36.94 -47.46 28.26
CA LEU A 522 -38.30 -47.90 28.06
C LEU A 522 -38.35 -49.40 27.65
N ALA A 523 -37.46 -49.85 26.77
CA ALA A 523 -37.33 -51.23 26.37
C ALA A 523 -36.93 -52.16 27.53
N LYS A 524 -36.24 -51.66 28.52
CA LYS A 524 -35.92 -52.34 29.79
C LYS A 524 -37.12 -52.46 30.74
N GLY A 525 -38.28 -51.90 30.37
CA GLY A 525 -39.53 -51.99 31.17
C GLY A 525 -39.66 -50.89 32.24
N LYS A 526 -38.87 -49.84 32.22
CA LYS A 526 -39.00 -48.71 33.20
C LYS A 526 -40.24 -47.90 32.91
N ALA A 527 -40.79 -47.27 33.94
CA ALA A 527 -41.85 -46.31 33.79
C ALA A 527 -41.38 -45.09 32.98
N GLN A 528 -42.30 -44.49 32.17
CA GLN A 528 -41.94 -43.39 31.24
C GLN A 528 -41.18 -42.23 31.91
N LYS A 529 -41.60 -41.81 33.12
CA LYS A 529 -40.97 -40.73 33.87
C LYS A 529 -39.55 -41.03 34.33
N GLU A 530 -39.32 -42.28 34.72
CA GLU A 530 -38.02 -42.78 35.15
C GLU A 530 -37.09 -43.00 33.91
N ALA A 531 -37.61 -43.57 32.84
CA ALA A 531 -36.89 -43.75 31.58
C ALA A 531 -36.41 -42.44 31.00
N ILE A 532 -37.20 -41.39 31.08
CA ILE A 532 -36.80 -40.01 30.63
C ILE A 532 -35.65 -39.50 31.51
N ALA A 533 -35.75 -39.59 32.85
CA ALA A 533 -34.71 -39.10 33.75
C ALA A 533 -33.38 -39.84 33.54
N ASP A 534 -33.44 -41.16 33.45
CA ASP A 534 -32.25 -42.00 33.24
C ASP A 534 -31.67 -41.84 31.83
N GLY A 535 -32.51 -41.65 30.80
CA GLY A 535 -32.09 -41.39 29.44
C GLY A 535 -31.25 -40.09 29.34
N PHE A 536 -31.72 -39.02 29.93
CA PHE A 536 -30.96 -37.77 30.02
C PHE A 536 -29.64 -37.95 30.77
N LYS A 537 -29.67 -38.58 31.92
CA LYS A 537 -28.48 -38.83 32.74
C LYS A 537 -27.43 -39.67 32.01
N ASN A 538 -27.86 -40.71 31.31
CA ASN A 538 -26.96 -41.62 30.61
C ASN A 538 -26.42 -41.05 29.30
N ALA A 539 -27.15 -40.14 28.65
CA ALA A 539 -26.68 -39.43 27.45
C ALA A 539 -25.67 -38.31 27.75
N LEU A 540 -25.72 -37.72 28.95
CA LEU A 540 -25.00 -36.49 29.32
C LEU A 540 -23.48 -36.58 29.09
N SER A 541 -22.85 -37.71 29.50
CA SER A 541 -21.39 -37.87 29.36
C SER A 541 -20.97 -37.87 27.85
N SER A 542 -21.70 -38.60 27.02
CA SER A 542 -21.41 -38.69 25.58
C SER A 542 -21.61 -37.33 24.90
N ILE A 543 -22.64 -36.58 25.28
CA ILE A 543 -22.92 -35.25 24.77
C ILE A 543 -21.81 -34.26 25.17
N LEU A 544 -21.38 -34.29 26.45
CA LEU A 544 -20.30 -33.43 26.94
C LEU A 544 -18.98 -33.75 26.21
N ASP A 545 -18.62 -35.01 26.07
CA ASP A 545 -17.39 -35.44 25.41
C ASP A 545 -17.36 -34.98 23.95
N ALA A 546 -18.45 -35.16 23.22
CA ALA A 546 -18.57 -34.74 21.84
C ALA A 546 -18.44 -33.21 21.71
N ASN A 547 -19.16 -32.43 22.52
CA ASN A 547 -19.12 -30.98 22.46
C ASN A 547 -17.78 -30.38 22.90
N ILE A 548 -17.13 -30.96 23.94
CA ILE A 548 -15.80 -30.53 24.36
C ILE A 548 -14.77 -30.79 23.25
N THR A 549 -14.81 -31.96 22.62
CA THR A 549 -13.89 -32.30 21.56
C THR A 549 -14.07 -31.36 20.35
N THR A 550 -15.31 -31.13 19.95
CA THR A 550 -15.61 -30.20 18.84
C THR A 550 -15.21 -28.77 19.18
N GLY A 551 -15.54 -28.29 20.39
CA GLY A 551 -15.18 -26.96 20.85
C GLY A 551 -13.66 -26.76 20.96
N LEU A 552 -12.90 -27.78 21.41
CA LEU A 552 -11.43 -27.72 21.44
C LEU A 552 -10.86 -27.68 20.02
N THR A 553 -11.40 -28.46 19.09
CA THR A 553 -10.99 -28.42 17.69
C THR A 553 -11.26 -27.06 17.06
N GLY A 554 -12.46 -26.49 17.27
CA GLY A 554 -12.80 -25.15 16.81
C GLY A 554 -11.86 -24.09 17.41
N LEU A 555 -11.57 -24.15 18.71
CA LEU A 555 -10.64 -23.23 19.38
C LEU A 555 -9.22 -23.30 18.78
N ILE A 556 -8.72 -24.49 18.51
CA ILE A 556 -7.40 -24.70 17.88
C ILE A 556 -7.38 -24.08 16.47
N LEU A 557 -8.41 -24.38 15.66
CA LEU A 557 -8.54 -23.83 14.31
C LEU A 557 -8.70 -22.31 14.32
N PHE A 558 -9.40 -21.75 15.30
CA PHE A 558 -9.55 -20.30 15.47
C PHE A 558 -8.24 -19.61 15.86
N LEU A 559 -7.45 -20.20 16.77
CA LEU A 559 -6.21 -19.61 17.26
C LEU A 559 -5.03 -19.78 16.30
N LEU A 560 -4.93 -20.95 15.64
CA LEU A 560 -3.80 -21.30 14.78
C LEU A 560 -4.13 -21.18 13.28
N GLY A 561 -5.40 -21.16 12.92
CA GLY A 561 -5.87 -21.04 11.54
C GLY A 561 -5.73 -19.63 11.00
N THR A 562 -5.55 -19.52 9.68
CA THR A 562 -5.50 -18.27 8.93
C THR A 562 -6.55 -18.26 7.83
N GLY A 563 -7.03 -17.08 7.42
CA GLY A 563 -7.95 -16.93 6.31
C GLY A 563 -9.19 -17.82 6.39
N PRO A 564 -9.47 -18.64 5.35
CA PRO A 564 -10.66 -19.49 5.28
C PRO A 564 -10.81 -20.48 6.44
N ILE A 565 -9.70 -21.00 6.99
CA ILE A 565 -9.70 -21.95 8.12
C ILE A 565 -10.24 -21.29 9.38
N LYS A 566 -9.80 -20.05 9.66
CA LYS A 566 -10.28 -19.27 10.79
C LYS A 566 -11.75 -18.88 10.63
N GLY A 567 -12.18 -18.59 9.39
CA GLY A 567 -13.58 -18.31 9.08
C GLY A 567 -14.52 -19.50 9.25
N PHE A 568 -14.03 -20.74 9.07
CA PHE A 568 -14.77 -21.98 9.30
C PHE A 568 -14.90 -22.30 10.80
N ALA A 569 -13.85 -22.02 11.60
CA ALA A 569 -13.76 -22.36 13.04
C ALA A 569 -14.70 -21.55 13.92
#